data_83b71773e7f35c995748cb4654389694
#
_entry.id   83b71773e7f35c995748cb4654389694
#
_cell.length_a   1.000
_cell.length_b   1.000
_cell.length_c   1.000
_cell.angle_alpha   90.00
_cell.angle_beta   90.00
_cell.angle_gamma   90.00
#
_symmetry.space_group_name_H-M   'P 1'
#
loop_
_entity.id
_entity.type
_entity.pdbx_description
1 polymer ?
#
loop_
_entity_poly.entity_id
_entity_poly.type
_entity_poly.pdbx_seq_one_letter_code
_entity_poly.pdbx_strand_id
1 'polypeptide(L)'
;MSAVRRAGELEITSPSNPRIKQVVALRRRREREQAAVTLVEGQAEIKLMLAAGGRPKALYYCAELTGPSGLFVADDASEHGAEVIRVTRPVFEKISYREGPDGLLAVVPALSADLDQIQLPVNALVLICAGLEKPGNLGAILRTADAAGVAAVIAADPVTDWGNPNVVRASKGTIFSVPVASASTDAVLAWAAKHELRIVAATPEASQILSDADLTGPLAIAVGAEQTGLSTAWLERAELRIRIPMFGLADSLNVSTSAAIITYEAVRQRLRVGELNQREWAR
;
A
#
# COMPACT_ATOMS: atom_id res chain seq x y z
N MET A 1 0.29 5.16 36.49
CA MET A 1 1.68 5.66 36.40
C MET A 1 1.66 6.88 35.47
N SER A 2 2.02 8.06 35.99
CA SER A 2 2.08 9.29 35.20
C SER A 2 3.20 9.16 34.17
N ALA A 3 2.89 9.28 32.89
CA ALA A 3 3.90 9.26 31.83
C ALA A 3 4.87 10.42 32.06
N VAL A 4 6.14 10.11 32.28
CA VAL A 4 7.20 11.08 32.51
C VAL A 4 7.28 12.01 31.30
N ARG A 5 7.10 13.29 31.52
CA ARG A 5 7.22 14.34 30.48
C ARG A 5 8.69 14.45 30.07
N ARG A 6 8.97 14.37 28.77
CA ARG A 6 10.31 14.61 28.22
C ARG A 6 10.67 16.08 28.37
N ALA A 7 11.89 16.39 28.77
CA ALA A 7 12.36 17.78 28.85
C ALA A 7 12.31 18.42 27.46
N GLY A 8 11.60 19.54 27.33
CA GLY A 8 11.45 20.27 26.05
C GLY A 8 10.36 19.74 25.11
N GLU A 9 9.55 18.77 25.53
CA GLU A 9 8.48 18.20 24.72
C GLU A 9 7.35 19.21 24.46
N LEU A 10 7.00 19.39 23.18
CA LEU A 10 5.85 20.21 22.79
C LEU A 10 4.55 19.48 23.13
N GLU A 11 3.66 20.15 23.86
CA GLU A 11 2.32 19.65 24.18
C GLU A 11 1.23 20.53 23.57
N ILE A 12 0.27 19.92 22.86
CA ILE A 12 -0.89 20.62 22.29
C ILE A 12 -2.15 20.10 22.99
N THR A 13 -2.83 21.01 23.69
CA THR A 13 -4.04 20.72 24.46
C THR A 13 -5.31 21.22 23.79
N SER A 14 -5.19 22.17 22.85
CA SER A 14 -6.34 22.78 22.18
C SER A 14 -6.62 22.16 20.81
N PRO A 15 -7.84 21.62 20.57
CA PRO A 15 -8.27 21.16 19.24
C PRO A 15 -8.32 22.27 18.18
N SER A 16 -8.31 23.55 18.57
CA SER A 16 -8.32 24.70 17.66
C SER A 16 -6.91 25.16 17.24
N ASN A 17 -5.86 24.52 17.76
CA ASN A 17 -4.47 24.83 17.40
C ASN A 17 -4.26 24.77 15.88
N PRO A 18 -3.54 25.74 15.28
CA PRO A 18 -3.29 25.76 13.82
C PRO A 18 -2.65 24.49 13.28
N ARG A 19 -1.70 23.88 13.99
CA ARG A 19 -1.08 22.61 13.59
C ARG A 19 -2.11 21.46 13.51
N ILE A 20 -3.04 21.40 14.46
CA ILE A 20 -4.11 20.40 14.48
C ILE A 20 -5.06 20.59 13.30
N LYS A 21 -5.40 21.82 12.96
CA LYS A 21 -6.21 22.13 11.77
C LYS A 21 -5.50 21.68 10.48
N GLN A 22 -4.19 21.90 10.38
CA GLN A 22 -3.38 21.43 9.25
C GLN A 22 -3.40 19.90 9.14
N VAL A 23 -3.18 19.17 10.23
CA VAL A 23 -3.23 17.69 10.22
C VAL A 23 -4.60 17.21 9.78
N VAL A 24 -5.69 17.79 10.28
CA VAL A 24 -7.06 17.45 9.85
C VAL A 24 -7.27 17.73 8.36
N ALA A 25 -6.71 18.82 7.83
CA ALA A 25 -6.81 19.16 6.42
C ALA A 25 -6.14 18.11 5.50
N LEU A 26 -5.08 17.45 5.98
CA LEU A 26 -4.38 16.38 5.23
C LEU A 26 -5.23 15.13 4.95
N ARG A 27 -6.44 15.02 5.50
CA ARG A 27 -7.42 14.02 5.07
C ARG A 27 -7.84 14.21 3.61
N ARG A 28 -7.72 15.44 3.08
CA ARG A 28 -8.05 15.79 1.69
C ARG A 28 -6.82 15.56 0.80
N ARG A 29 -7.03 14.94 -0.35
CA ARG A 29 -5.97 14.66 -1.33
C ARG A 29 -5.19 15.92 -1.72
N ARG A 30 -5.89 17.00 -2.10
CA ARG A 30 -5.28 18.27 -2.49
C ARG A 30 -4.30 18.82 -1.44
N GLU A 31 -4.67 18.77 -0.16
CA GLU A 31 -3.82 19.30 0.93
C GLU A 31 -2.56 18.43 1.11
N ARG A 32 -2.67 17.11 0.94
CA ARG A 32 -1.52 16.20 0.97
C ARG A 32 -0.56 16.45 -0.19
N GLU A 33 -1.10 16.61 -1.40
CA GLU A 33 -0.31 16.90 -2.60
C GLU A 33 0.43 18.24 -2.47
N GLN A 34 -0.25 19.31 -2.02
CA GLN A 34 0.37 20.62 -1.80
C GLN A 34 1.47 20.60 -0.74
N ALA A 35 1.27 19.86 0.35
CA ALA A 35 2.23 19.75 1.44
C ALA A 35 3.33 18.70 1.17
N ALA A 36 3.19 17.91 0.12
CA ALA A 36 4.02 16.75 -0.21
C ALA A 36 4.19 15.79 0.99
N VAL A 37 3.05 15.42 1.62
CA VAL A 37 3.01 14.53 2.79
C VAL A 37 1.82 13.58 2.74
N THR A 38 1.87 12.54 3.56
CA THR A 38 0.73 11.69 3.88
C THR A 38 0.62 11.45 5.39
N LEU A 39 -0.50 10.83 5.82
CA LEU A 39 -0.77 10.46 7.20
C LEU A 39 -0.62 8.96 7.39
N VAL A 40 0.06 8.59 8.48
CA VAL A 40 0.17 7.20 8.93
C VAL A 40 -0.37 7.14 10.36
N GLU A 41 -1.48 6.45 10.55
CA GLU A 41 -2.09 6.27 11.87
C GLU A 41 -2.04 4.80 12.26
N GLY A 42 -1.53 4.55 13.46
CA GLY A 42 -1.45 3.24 14.06
C GLY A 42 -0.03 2.81 14.37
N GLN A 43 0.13 2.16 15.52
CA GLN A 43 1.42 1.72 16.01
C GLN A 43 2.11 0.72 15.06
N ALA A 44 1.35 -0.23 14.51
CA ALA A 44 1.89 -1.25 13.61
C ALA A 44 2.33 -0.64 12.28
N GLU A 45 1.51 0.25 11.72
CA GLU A 45 1.76 0.95 10.47
C GLU A 45 2.99 1.85 10.55
N ILE A 46 3.15 2.59 11.67
CA ILE A 46 4.31 3.46 11.91
C ILE A 46 5.58 2.63 12.11
N LYS A 47 5.52 1.53 12.86
CA LYS A 47 6.67 0.62 13.01
C LYS A 47 7.17 0.09 11.67
N LEU A 48 6.25 -0.37 10.82
CA LEU A 48 6.63 -0.89 9.51
C LEU A 48 7.20 0.21 8.61
N MET A 49 6.63 1.42 8.66
CA MET A 49 7.13 2.58 7.95
C MET A 49 8.57 2.93 8.39
N LEU A 50 8.86 2.96 9.69
CA LEU A 50 10.21 3.21 10.23
C LEU A 50 11.19 2.10 9.82
N ALA A 51 10.77 0.82 9.94
CA ALA A 51 11.58 -0.33 9.52
C ALA A 51 11.90 -0.32 8.01
N ALA A 52 11.02 0.24 7.19
CA ALA A 52 11.25 0.46 5.76
C ALA A 52 12.12 1.71 5.44
N GLY A 53 12.70 2.35 6.46
CA GLY A 53 13.55 3.54 6.31
C GLY A 53 12.78 4.85 6.17
N GLY A 54 11.49 4.85 6.44
CA GLY A 54 10.66 6.06 6.42
C GLY A 54 11.09 7.06 7.48
N ARG A 55 11.07 8.35 7.14
CA ARG A 55 11.46 9.45 8.03
C ARG A 55 10.28 10.39 8.25
N PRO A 56 9.52 10.24 9.34
CA PRO A 56 8.40 11.12 9.61
C PRO A 56 8.87 12.54 9.92
N LYS A 57 8.13 13.55 9.43
CA LYS A 57 8.35 14.95 9.76
C LYS A 57 7.87 15.27 11.18
N ALA A 58 6.74 14.69 11.57
CA ALA A 58 6.16 14.86 12.90
C ALA A 58 5.42 13.59 13.33
N LEU A 59 5.43 13.33 14.63
CA LEU A 59 4.64 12.28 15.27
C LEU A 59 3.79 12.89 16.38
N TYR A 60 2.49 12.74 16.29
CA TYR A 60 1.53 13.11 17.35
C TYR A 60 1.21 11.87 18.17
N TYR A 61 1.37 11.96 19.49
CA TYR A 61 1.03 10.86 20.38
C TYR A 61 0.14 11.29 21.55
N CYS A 62 -0.78 10.40 21.91
CA CYS A 62 -1.64 10.57 23.08
C CYS A 62 -1.26 9.51 24.12
N ALA A 63 -0.64 9.94 25.23
CA ALA A 63 -0.17 9.04 26.28
C ALA A 63 -1.29 8.21 26.93
N GLU A 64 -2.53 8.72 26.92
CA GLU A 64 -3.70 8.03 27.50
C GLU A 64 -4.15 6.82 26.63
N LEU A 65 -3.85 6.86 25.31
CA LEU A 65 -4.30 5.85 24.34
C LEU A 65 -3.18 4.88 23.97
N THR A 66 -1.93 5.34 23.95
CA THR A 66 -0.85 4.61 23.25
C THR A 66 -0.18 3.51 24.08
N GLY A 67 -0.26 3.55 25.40
CA GLY A 67 0.41 2.58 26.26
C GLY A 67 1.95 2.56 26.14
N PRO A 68 2.65 1.66 26.88
CA PRO A 68 4.12 1.62 26.89
C PRO A 68 4.73 1.30 25.52
N SER A 69 4.14 0.37 24.77
CA SER A 69 4.68 -0.04 23.46
C SER A 69 4.65 1.08 22.42
N GLY A 70 3.65 1.96 22.48
CA GLY A 70 3.59 3.11 21.56
C GLY A 70 4.57 4.22 21.95
N LEU A 71 4.97 4.32 23.22
CA LEU A 71 6.04 5.26 23.60
C LEU A 71 7.39 4.85 23.01
N PHE A 72 7.69 3.55 22.90
CA PHE A 72 8.89 3.09 22.17
C PHE A 72 8.85 3.48 20.69
N VAL A 73 7.66 3.41 20.04
CA VAL A 73 7.52 3.88 18.66
C VAL A 73 7.73 5.38 18.53
N ALA A 74 7.30 6.15 19.54
CA ALA A 74 7.55 7.59 19.56
C ALA A 74 9.04 7.93 19.77
N ASP A 75 9.77 7.10 20.55
CA ASP A 75 11.23 7.22 20.71
C ASP A 75 11.94 6.92 19.41
N ASP A 76 11.61 5.80 18.77
CA ASP A 76 12.15 5.38 17.48
C ASP A 76 11.90 6.43 16.38
N ALA A 77 10.68 6.97 16.30
CA ALA A 77 10.37 8.05 15.36
C ALA A 77 11.22 9.32 15.62
N SER A 78 11.50 9.65 16.89
CA SER A 78 12.39 10.75 17.25
C SER A 78 13.83 10.50 16.77
N GLU A 79 14.34 9.29 16.91
CA GLU A 79 15.66 8.89 16.42
C GLU A 79 15.75 8.97 14.89
N HIS A 80 14.62 8.76 14.19
CA HIS A 80 14.48 8.98 12.74
C HIS A 80 14.24 10.44 12.35
N GLY A 81 14.33 11.39 13.31
CA GLY A 81 14.28 12.82 13.07
C GLY A 81 12.89 13.44 13.13
N ALA A 82 11.87 12.75 13.61
CA ALA A 82 10.53 13.29 13.77
C ALA A 82 10.46 14.32 14.91
N GLU A 83 9.74 15.42 14.70
CA GLU A 83 9.25 16.25 15.81
C GLU A 83 8.15 15.49 16.56
N VAL A 84 8.43 15.01 17.77
CA VAL A 84 7.46 14.26 18.60
C VAL A 84 6.63 15.25 19.41
N ILE A 85 5.31 15.18 19.25
CA ILE A 85 4.34 16.13 19.81
C ILE A 85 3.34 15.38 20.66
N ARG A 86 3.32 15.68 21.94
CA ARG A 86 2.30 15.18 22.85
C ARG A 86 0.97 15.89 22.61
N VAL A 87 -0.13 15.14 22.61
CA VAL A 87 -1.46 15.72 22.50
C VAL A 87 -2.41 15.11 23.53
N THR A 88 -3.40 15.90 23.97
CA THR A 88 -4.48 15.38 24.82
C THR A 88 -5.42 14.49 24.03
N ARG A 89 -6.17 13.63 24.71
CA ARG A 89 -7.13 12.72 24.09
C ARG A 89 -8.15 13.43 23.18
N PRO A 90 -8.79 14.55 23.56
CA PRO A 90 -9.70 15.27 22.67
C PRO A 90 -9.03 15.81 21.40
N VAL A 91 -7.74 16.19 21.48
CA VAL A 91 -6.95 16.60 20.31
C VAL A 91 -6.66 15.42 19.42
N PHE A 92 -6.25 14.29 20.00
CA PHE A 92 -5.95 13.08 19.23
C PHE A 92 -7.20 12.55 18.51
N GLU A 93 -8.34 12.45 19.19
CA GLU A 93 -9.61 12.03 18.60
C GLU A 93 -10.02 12.94 17.42
N LYS A 94 -9.65 14.20 17.43
CA LYS A 94 -9.89 15.14 16.32
C LYS A 94 -9.00 14.85 15.10
N ILE A 95 -7.72 14.52 15.30
CA ILE A 95 -6.80 14.23 14.19
C ILE A 95 -6.91 12.78 13.68
N SER A 96 -7.32 11.83 14.52
CA SER A 96 -7.55 10.45 14.16
C SER A 96 -8.63 10.33 13.07
N TYR A 97 -8.42 9.44 12.11
CA TYR A 97 -9.37 9.13 11.03
C TYR A 97 -9.87 7.67 11.12
N ARG A 98 -9.61 6.99 12.24
CA ARG A 98 -10.09 5.62 12.52
C ARG A 98 -10.96 5.58 13.78
N GLU A 99 -11.87 4.63 13.84
CA GLU A 99 -12.58 4.28 15.07
C GLU A 99 -11.63 3.50 15.99
N GLY A 100 -11.60 3.83 17.29
CA GLY A 100 -10.72 3.20 18.27
C GLY A 100 -9.23 3.46 18.00
N PRO A 101 -8.78 4.73 18.06
CA PRO A 101 -7.40 5.10 17.82
C PRO A 101 -6.46 4.53 18.90
N ASP A 102 -5.25 4.14 18.52
CA ASP A 102 -4.21 3.65 19.42
C ASP A 102 -3.23 4.72 19.89
N GLY A 103 -3.52 5.97 19.59
CA GLY A 103 -2.80 7.12 20.14
C GLY A 103 -1.54 7.53 19.38
N LEU A 104 -1.29 7.03 18.18
CA LEU A 104 -0.14 7.40 17.34
C LEU A 104 -0.56 7.80 15.94
N LEU A 105 -0.11 8.98 15.49
CA LEU A 105 -0.31 9.49 14.13
C LEU A 105 0.95 10.22 13.66
N ALA A 106 1.52 9.77 12.54
CA ALA A 106 2.67 10.39 11.91
C ALA A 106 2.29 11.18 10.65
N VAL A 107 2.99 12.30 10.42
CA VAL A 107 3.02 13.03 9.16
C VAL A 107 4.33 12.67 8.47
N VAL A 108 4.24 12.01 7.31
CA VAL A 108 5.42 11.52 6.59
C VAL A 108 5.51 12.16 5.21
N PRO A 109 6.71 12.26 4.59
CA PRO A 109 6.82 12.67 3.19
C PRO A 109 5.92 11.82 2.29
N ALA A 110 5.40 12.43 1.22
CA ALA A 110 4.63 11.71 0.23
C ALA A 110 5.49 10.60 -0.40
N LEU A 111 4.85 9.46 -0.67
CA LEU A 111 5.49 8.37 -1.38
C LEU A 111 5.79 8.79 -2.82
N SER A 112 6.97 8.43 -3.31
CA SER A 112 7.21 8.48 -4.76
C SER A 112 6.31 7.44 -5.43
N ALA A 113 5.62 7.86 -6.48
CA ALA A 113 4.75 6.99 -7.29
C ALA A 113 5.12 7.08 -8.77
N ASP A 114 6.39 7.36 -9.04
CA ASP A 114 6.95 7.50 -10.37
C ASP A 114 7.31 6.14 -10.95
N LEU A 115 6.77 5.83 -12.12
CA LEU A 115 6.99 4.58 -12.81
C LEU A 115 8.46 4.36 -13.21
N ASP A 116 9.17 5.44 -13.54
CA ASP A 116 10.57 5.38 -13.95
C ASP A 116 11.54 5.09 -12.78
N GLN A 117 11.07 5.23 -11.54
CA GLN A 117 11.87 4.91 -10.34
C GLN A 117 11.76 3.44 -9.91
N ILE A 118 10.88 2.67 -10.53
CA ILE A 118 10.72 1.25 -10.22
C ILE A 118 11.91 0.45 -10.78
N GLN A 119 12.65 -0.18 -9.88
CA GLN A 119 13.72 -1.11 -10.23
C GLN A 119 13.21 -2.54 -10.14
N LEU A 120 13.37 -3.31 -11.21
CA LEU A 120 12.87 -4.67 -11.29
C LEU A 120 14.02 -5.69 -11.20
N PRO A 121 13.87 -6.77 -10.40
CA PRO A 121 14.74 -7.93 -10.49
C PRO A 121 14.53 -8.70 -11.80
N VAL A 122 15.45 -9.61 -12.14
CA VAL A 122 15.43 -10.37 -13.41
C VAL A 122 14.10 -11.12 -13.62
N ASN A 123 13.60 -11.82 -12.60
CA ASN A 123 12.33 -12.56 -12.67
C ASN A 123 11.21 -11.78 -11.96
N ALA A 124 11.03 -10.51 -12.31
CA ALA A 124 10.05 -9.65 -11.64
C ALA A 124 8.63 -10.22 -11.74
N LEU A 125 7.92 -10.19 -10.62
CA LEU A 125 6.47 -10.32 -10.54
C LEU A 125 5.90 -8.95 -10.20
N VAL A 126 5.06 -8.40 -11.06
CA VAL A 126 4.43 -7.09 -10.89
C VAL A 126 2.92 -7.24 -10.82
N LEU A 127 2.24 -6.49 -9.97
CA LEU A 127 0.78 -6.38 -9.96
C LEU A 127 0.35 -5.05 -10.55
N ILE A 128 -0.58 -5.09 -11.50
CA ILE A 128 -1.18 -3.90 -12.10
C ILE A 128 -2.66 -3.83 -11.71
N CYS A 129 -3.02 -2.71 -11.10
CA CYS A 129 -4.36 -2.39 -10.63
C CYS A 129 -4.97 -1.35 -11.58
N ALA A 130 -5.77 -1.80 -12.58
CA ALA A 130 -6.34 -0.91 -13.58
C ALA A 130 -7.68 -0.33 -13.10
N GLY A 131 -7.75 1.00 -12.93
CA GLY A 131 -8.98 1.73 -12.60
C GLY A 131 -9.57 1.41 -11.21
N LEU A 132 -8.78 0.91 -10.26
CA LEU A 132 -9.32 0.57 -8.94
C LEU A 132 -9.71 1.83 -8.15
N GLU A 133 -10.93 1.84 -7.63
CA GLU A 133 -11.51 2.98 -6.91
C GLU A 133 -11.37 2.85 -5.39
N LYS A 134 -11.57 1.63 -4.86
CA LYS A 134 -11.67 1.40 -3.42
C LYS A 134 -10.30 1.34 -2.74
N PRO A 135 -9.99 2.27 -1.81
CA PRO A 135 -8.74 2.27 -1.07
C PRO A 135 -8.45 0.95 -0.33
N GLY A 136 -9.51 0.28 0.16
CA GLY A 136 -9.40 -1.00 0.84
C GLY A 136 -8.84 -2.11 -0.04
N ASN A 137 -9.21 -2.15 -1.32
CA ASN A 137 -8.72 -3.14 -2.28
C ASN A 137 -7.25 -2.93 -2.60
N LEU A 138 -6.84 -1.66 -2.86
CA LEU A 138 -5.42 -1.34 -3.06
C LEU A 138 -4.57 -1.73 -1.85
N GLY A 139 -5.03 -1.40 -0.63
CA GLY A 139 -4.33 -1.77 0.58
C GLY A 139 -4.23 -3.29 0.79
N ALA A 140 -5.28 -4.04 0.49
CA ALA A 140 -5.28 -5.50 0.57
C ALA A 140 -4.33 -6.12 -0.47
N ILE A 141 -4.28 -5.57 -1.70
CA ILE A 141 -3.35 -5.98 -2.75
C ILE A 141 -1.90 -5.72 -2.32
N LEU A 142 -1.61 -4.58 -1.70
CA LEU A 142 -0.27 -4.29 -1.17
C LEU A 142 0.17 -5.30 -0.10
N ARG A 143 -0.73 -5.74 0.77
CA ARG A 143 -0.42 -6.79 1.75
C ARG A 143 -0.10 -8.12 1.09
N THR A 144 -0.86 -8.47 0.05
CA THR A 144 -0.57 -9.67 -0.76
C THR A 144 0.76 -9.54 -1.47
N ALA A 145 1.05 -8.38 -2.04
CA ALA A 145 2.29 -8.09 -2.75
C ALA A 145 3.52 -8.23 -1.83
N ASP A 146 3.45 -7.63 -0.63
CA ASP A 146 4.49 -7.75 0.40
C ASP A 146 4.72 -9.21 0.78
N ALA A 147 3.65 -9.93 1.13
CA ALA A 147 3.73 -11.34 1.54
C ALA A 147 4.21 -12.28 0.44
N ALA A 148 3.98 -11.95 -0.81
CA ALA A 148 4.35 -12.75 -1.98
C ALA A 148 5.70 -12.36 -2.61
N GLY A 149 6.38 -11.32 -2.10
CA GLY A 149 7.62 -10.81 -2.69
C GLY A 149 7.43 -10.21 -4.07
N VAL A 150 6.27 -9.56 -4.33
CA VAL A 150 6.00 -8.85 -5.58
C VAL A 150 6.93 -7.65 -5.71
N ALA A 151 7.54 -7.47 -6.87
CA ALA A 151 8.54 -6.44 -7.11
C ALA A 151 7.96 -5.01 -7.12
N ALA A 152 6.72 -4.84 -7.57
CA ALA A 152 6.01 -3.56 -7.57
C ALA A 152 4.49 -3.74 -7.71
N VAL A 153 3.74 -2.74 -7.21
CA VAL A 153 2.31 -2.60 -7.46
C VAL A 153 2.06 -1.28 -8.19
N ILE A 154 1.47 -1.35 -9.39
CA ILE A 154 1.25 -0.20 -10.25
C ILE A 154 -0.25 0.07 -10.37
N ALA A 155 -0.69 1.29 -10.10
CA ALA A 155 -2.04 1.74 -10.34
C ALA A 155 -2.11 2.40 -11.73
N ALA A 156 -2.78 1.75 -12.67
CA ALA A 156 -3.04 2.30 -14.00
C ALA A 156 -4.36 3.07 -13.97
N ASP A 157 -4.36 4.30 -14.47
CA ASP A 157 -5.50 5.23 -14.42
C ASP A 157 -6.12 5.33 -13.01
N PRO A 158 -5.34 5.69 -11.98
CA PRO A 158 -5.77 5.59 -10.59
C PRO A 158 -6.87 6.59 -10.24
N VAL A 159 -7.96 6.11 -9.65
CA VAL A 159 -9.00 6.95 -9.05
C VAL A 159 -8.59 7.39 -7.64
N THR A 160 -7.98 6.49 -6.88
CA THR A 160 -7.47 6.78 -5.55
C THR A 160 -5.95 6.93 -5.54
N ASP A 161 -5.41 7.78 -4.65
CA ASP A 161 -3.96 7.99 -4.52
C ASP A 161 -3.33 7.07 -3.46
N TRP A 162 -2.04 6.74 -3.62
CA TRP A 162 -1.28 5.93 -2.67
C TRP A 162 -1.17 6.57 -1.28
N GLY A 163 -1.14 7.91 -1.21
CA GLY A 163 -1.11 8.67 0.05
C GLY A 163 -2.46 8.76 0.77
N ASN A 164 -3.51 8.13 0.24
CA ASN A 164 -4.81 8.09 0.91
C ASN A 164 -4.68 7.35 2.25
N PRO A 165 -5.04 7.98 3.40
CA PRO A 165 -4.90 7.35 4.72
C PRO A 165 -5.62 6.00 4.84
N ASN A 166 -6.68 5.76 4.06
CA ASN A 166 -7.37 4.48 4.06
C ASN A 166 -6.59 3.40 3.29
N VAL A 167 -5.81 3.75 2.25
CA VAL A 167 -4.87 2.83 1.59
C VAL A 167 -3.76 2.44 2.56
N VAL A 168 -3.13 3.43 3.21
CA VAL A 168 -2.08 3.21 4.21
C VAL A 168 -2.56 2.28 5.33
N ARG A 169 -3.75 2.55 5.88
CA ARG A 169 -4.35 1.71 6.92
C ARG A 169 -4.67 0.30 6.43
N ALA A 170 -5.31 0.17 5.26
CA ALA A 170 -5.68 -1.14 4.71
C ALA A 170 -4.46 -1.99 4.35
N SER A 171 -3.36 -1.36 3.94
CA SER A 171 -2.09 -2.04 3.68
C SER A 171 -1.36 -2.48 4.96
N LYS A 172 -1.80 -2.04 6.15
CA LYS A 172 -1.06 -2.27 7.41
C LYS A 172 0.39 -1.75 7.38
N GLY A 173 0.65 -0.72 6.57
CA GLY A 173 1.97 -0.12 6.40
C GLY A 173 2.83 -0.75 5.31
N THR A 174 2.43 -1.86 4.67
CA THR A 174 3.22 -2.50 3.59
C THR A 174 3.40 -1.61 2.36
N ILE A 175 2.63 -0.53 2.24
CA ILE A 175 2.85 0.51 1.23
C ILE A 175 4.25 1.17 1.32
N PHE A 176 4.92 1.07 2.46
CA PHE A 176 6.27 1.60 2.67
C PHE A 176 7.38 0.58 2.34
N SER A 177 7.04 -0.72 2.23
CA SER A 177 7.98 -1.79 1.87
C SER A 177 7.87 -2.21 0.41
N VAL A 178 6.68 -2.10 -0.21
CA VAL A 178 6.43 -2.48 -1.60
C VAL A 178 6.55 -1.24 -2.50
N PRO A 179 7.41 -1.25 -3.53
CA PRO A 179 7.46 -0.18 -4.52
C PRO A 179 6.11 0.04 -5.20
N VAL A 180 5.67 1.30 -5.30
CA VAL A 180 4.40 1.66 -5.93
C VAL A 180 4.59 2.70 -7.02
N ALA A 181 3.77 2.64 -8.07
CA ALA A 181 3.72 3.68 -9.09
C ALA A 181 2.29 3.95 -9.57
N SER A 182 2.10 5.12 -10.20
CA SER A 182 0.83 5.49 -10.83
C SER A 182 1.11 6.12 -12.19
N ALA A 183 0.42 5.65 -13.22
CA ALA A 183 0.52 6.21 -14.57
C ALA A 183 -0.77 5.96 -15.37
N SER A 184 -0.87 6.49 -16.58
CA SER A 184 -1.92 6.10 -17.51
C SER A 184 -1.74 4.66 -17.99
N THR A 185 -2.81 4.02 -18.43
CA THR A 185 -2.77 2.68 -19.04
C THR A 185 -1.71 2.60 -20.14
N ASP A 186 -1.66 3.56 -21.04
CA ASP A 186 -0.69 3.56 -22.15
C ASP A 186 0.76 3.63 -21.65
N ALA A 187 1.03 4.45 -20.64
CA ALA A 187 2.36 4.56 -20.05
C ALA A 187 2.78 3.26 -19.34
N VAL A 188 1.87 2.62 -18.62
CA VAL A 188 2.15 1.33 -17.95
C VAL A 188 2.39 0.21 -18.98
N LEU A 189 1.61 0.15 -20.04
CA LEU A 189 1.80 -0.82 -21.13
C LEU A 189 3.15 -0.62 -21.84
N ALA A 190 3.52 0.63 -22.13
CA ALA A 190 4.83 0.95 -22.71
C ALA A 190 5.98 0.59 -21.76
N TRP A 191 5.82 0.87 -20.47
CA TRP A 191 6.80 0.53 -19.44
C TRP A 191 6.96 -1.00 -19.31
N ALA A 192 5.86 -1.76 -19.29
CA ALA A 192 5.89 -3.21 -19.23
C ALA A 192 6.63 -3.81 -20.46
N ALA A 193 6.37 -3.29 -21.65
CA ALA A 193 7.05 -3.70 -22.87
C ALA A 193 8.56 -3.38 -22.83
N LYS A 194 8.95 -2.19 -22.33
CA LYS A 194 10.36 -1.80 -22.15
C LYS A 194 11.13 -2.74 -21.20
N HIS A 195 10.43 -3.28 -20.20
CA HIS A 195 11.00 -4.20 -19.20
C HIS A 195 10.77 -5.68 -19.54
N GLU A 196 10.30 -5.97 -20.78
CA GLU A 196 10.06 -7.33 -21.25
C GLU A 196 9.15 -8.16 -20.33
N LEU A 197 8.20 -7.48 -19.64
CA LEU A 197 7.23 -8.14 -18.79
C LEU A 197 6.08 -8.71 -19.63
N ARG A 198 5.87 -9.99 -19.54
CA ARG A 198 4.69 -10.65 -20.12
C ARG A 198 3.43 -10.22 -19.36
N ILE A 199 2.43 -9.70 -20.07
CA ILE A 199 1.18 -9.22 -19.45
C ILE A 199 0.19 -10.39 -19.34
N VAL A 200 -0.27 -10.65 -18.11
CA VAL A 200 -1.29 -11.63 -17.78
C VAL A 200 -2.55 -10.88 -17.35
N ALA A 201 -3.59 -10.88 -18.16
CA ALA A 201 -4.87 -10.24 -17.87
C ALA A 201 -5.81 -11.21 -17.14
N ALA A 202 -6.25 -10.85 -15.94
CA ALA A 202 -7.25 -11.59 -15.19
C ALA A 202 -8.66 -11.09 -15.56
N THR A 203 -9.44 -11.95 -16.20
CA THR A 203 -10.80 -11.64 -16.63
C THR A 203 -11.69 -12.89 -16.58
N PRO A 204 -12.96 -12.78 -16.12
CA PRO A 204 -13.89 -13.92 -16.08
C PRO A 204 -14.15 -14.56 -17.45
N GLU A 205 -14.07 -13.78 -18.54
CA GLU A 205 -14.34 -14.18 -19.92
C GLU A 205 -13.19 -14.99 -20.57
N ALA A 206 -12.05 -15.13 -19.89
CA ALA A 206 -10.93 -15.87 -20.42
C ALA A 206 -11.26 -17.36 -20.63
N SER A 207 -10.78 -17.94 -21.72
CA SER A 207 -10.91 -19.39 -21.98
C SER A 207 -9.97 -20.21 -21.10
N GLN A 208 -8.76 -19.70 -20.82
CA GLN A 208 -7.76 -20.40 -20.04
C GLN A 208 -8.01 -20.26 -18.54
N ILE A 209 -8.02 -21.36 -17.83
CA ILE A 209 -8.13 -21.36 -16.36
C ILE A 209 -6.75 -21.14 -15.74
N LEU A 210 -6.74 -20.53 -14.55
CA LEU A 210 -5.53 -20.14 -13.82
C LEU A 210 -4.55 -21.30 -13.63
N SER A 211 -5.06 -22.52 -13.32
CA SER A 211 -4.22 -23.70 -13.06
C SER A 211 -3.41 -24.19 -14.27
N ASP A 212 -3.84 -23.84 -15.49
CA ASP A 212 -3.23 -24.29 -16.74
C ASP A 212 -2.31 -23.21 -17.34
N ALA A 213 -2.23 -22.07 -16.68
CA ALA A 213 -1.42 -20.93 -17.11
C ALA A 213 0.02 -21.05 -16.62
N ASP A 214 0.98 -20.74 -17.48
CA ASP A 214 2.38 -20.57 -17.06
C ASP A 214 2.60 -19.15 -16.51
N LEU A 215 2.90 -19.06 -15.22
CA LEU A 215 3.13 -17.80 -14.47
C LEU A 215 4.59 -17.68 -14.00
N THR A 216 5.52 -18.34 -14.65
CA THR A 216 6.97 -18.23 -14.41
C THR A 216 7.60 -17.10 -15.24
N GLY A 217 8.83 -16.73 -14.95
CA GLY A 217 9.56 -15.65 -15.63
C GLY A 217 9.05 -14.24 -15.36
N PRO A 218 9.61 -13.20 -16.02
CA PRO A 218 9.20 -11.81 -15.82
C PRO A 218 7.76 -11.60 -16.29
N LEU A 219 6.86 -11.21 -15.38
CA LEU A 219 5.47 -10.97 -15.74
C LEU A 219 4.77 -9.90 -14.90
N ALA A 220 3.72 -9.32 -15.48
CA ALA A 220 2.82 -8.38 -14.86
C ALA A 220 1.39 -8.92 -14.87
N ILE A 221 0.80 -9.15 -13.70
CA ILE A 221 -0.59 -9.57 -13.55
C ILE A 221 -1.47 -8.32 -13.49
N ALA A 222 -2.35 -8.14 -14.46
CA ALA A 222 -3.31 -7.05 -14.51
C ALA A 222 -4.68 -7.51 -13.97
N VAL A 223 -5.20 -6.75 -13.00
CA VAL A 223 -6.56 -6.89 -12.46
C VAL A 223 -7.33 -5.59 -12.68
N GLY A 224 -8.59 -5.68 -13.08
CA GLY A 224 -9.43 -4.54 -13.41
C GLY A 224 -10.36 -4.11 -12.28
N ALA A 225 -11.04 -2.97 -12.50
CA ALA A 225 -12.08 -2.46 -11.61
C ALA A 225 -13.24 -3.45 -11.45
N GLU A 226 -13.93 -3.43 -10.30
CA GLU A 226 -14.98 -4.41 -9.96
C GLU A 226 -16.18 -4.36 -10.88
N GLN A 227 -16.50 -3.18 -11.44
CA GLN A 227 -17.68 -3.00 -12.29
C GLN A 227 -17.39 -3.16 -13.78
N THR A 228 -16.25 -2.66 -14.23
CA THR A 228 -15.91 -2.57 -15.66
C THR A 228 -14.84 -3.58 -16.12
N GLY A 229 -14.20 -4.25 -15.17
CA GLY A 229 -13.09 -5.15 -15.48
C GLY A 229 -11.86 -4.45 -16.06
N LEU A 230 -11.14 -5.16 -16.91
CA LEU A 230 -10.01 -4.62 -17.68
C LEU A 230 -10.53 -4.02 -18.99
N SER A 231 -9.98 -2.86 -19.38
CA SER A 231 -10.30 -2.24 -20.68
C SER A 231 -9.75 -3.06 -21.85
N THR A 232 -10.29 -2.80 -23.05
CA THR A 232 -9.85 -3.43 -24.30
C THR A 232 -8.33 -3.31 -24.50
N ALA A 233 -7.73 -2.17 -24.14
CA ALA A 233 -6.29 -1.96 -24.26
C ALA A 233 -5.48 -3.01 -23.47
N TRP A 234 -5.91 -3.36 -22.27
CA TRP A 234 -5.27 -4.44 -21.47
C TRP A 234 -5.49 -5.81 -22.10
N LEU A 235 -6.71 -6.11 -22.54
CA LEU A 235 -7.07 -7.40 -23.13
C LEU A 235 -6.33 -7.64 -24.43
N GLU A 236 -6.16 -6.63 -25.28
CA GLU A 236 -5.46 -6.75 -26.56
C GLU A 236 -3.94 -6.90 -26.40
N ARG A 237 -3.36 -6.29 -25.37
CA ARG A 237 -1.92 -6.34 -25.10
C ARG A 237 -1.49 -7.53 -24.25
N ALA A 238 -2.45 -8.23 -23.61
CA ALA A 238 -2.15 -9.40 -22.82
C ALA A 238 -1.72 -10.58 -23.68
N GLU A 239 -0.54 -11.13 -23.42
CA GLU A 239 -0.08 -12.38 -24.00
C GLU A 239 -0.85 -13.58 -23.44
N LEU A 240 -1.40 -13.41 -22.23
CA LEU A 240 -2.17 -14.44 -21.56
C LEU A 240 -3.41 -13.85 -20.89
N ARG A 241 -4.57 -14.45 -21.13
CA ARG A 241 -5.81 -14.12 -20.42
C ARG A 241 -6.24 -15.32 -19.60
N ILE A 242 -6.47 -15.08 -18.30
CA ILE A 242 -6.76 -16.14 -17.34
C ILE A 242 -8.03 -15.85 -16.55
N ARG A 243 -8.71 -16.90 -16.14
CA ARG A 243 -9.83 -16.83 -15.20
C ARG A 243 -9.63 -17.75 -14.00
N ILE A 244 -10.19 -17.34 -12.88
CA ILE A 244 -10.36 -18.19 -11.69
C ILE A 244 -11.66 -18.96 -11.89
N PRO A 245 -11.67 -20.31 -11.81
CA PRO A 245 -12.90 -21.09 -11.96
C PRO A 245 -13.90 -20.74 -10.85
N MET A 246 -15.16 -20.49 -11.24
CA MET A 246 -16.25 -20.20 -10.32
C MET A 246 -17.23 -21.37 -10.37
N PHE A 247 -17.56 -21.97 -9.22
CA PHE A 247 -18.46 -23.13 -9.10
C PHE A 247 -19.80 -22.80 -8.40
N GLY A 248 -19.97 -21.55 -7.97
CA GLY A 248 -21.15 -21.06 -7.29
C GLY A 248 -22.00 -20.15 -8.15
N LEU A 249 -22.89 -19.36 -7.49
CA LEU A 249 -23.78 -18.41 -8.14
C LEU A 249 -23.13 -17.03 -8.37
N ALA A 250 -22.00 -16.75 -7.74
CA ALA A 250 -21.31 -15.48 -7.91
C ALA A 250 -20.53 -15.49 -9.23
N ASP A 251 -20.61 -14.39 -9.98
CA ASP A 251 -19.93 -14.23 -11.28
C ASP A 251 -18.44 -13.94 -11.14
N SER A 252 -18.02 -13.38 -10.00
CA SER A 252 -16.63 -12.98 -9.74
C SER A 252 -16.31 -12.96 -8.26
N LEU A 253 -15.01 -12.86 -7.93
CA LEU A 253 -14.50 -12.59 -6.59
C LEU A 253 -14.16 -11.10 -6.45
N ASN A 254 -14.04 -10.64 -5.19
CA ASN A 254 -13.46 -9.34 -4.90
C ASN A 254 -12.07 -9.24 -5.56
N VAL A 255 -11.73 -8.09 -6.13
CA VAL A 255 -10.51 -7.90 -6.92
C VAL A 255 -9.23 -8.18 -6.11
N SER A 256 -9.18 -7.82 -4.82
CA SER A 256 -8.02 -8.13 -3.98
C SER A 256 -7.90 -9.63 -3.68
N THR A 257 -9.02 -10.34 -3.58
CA THR A 257 -9.05 -11.79 -3.45
C THR A 257 -8.56 -12.46 -4.74
N SER A 258 -9.04 -12.00 -5.90
CA SER A 258 -8.57 -12.49 -7.20
C SER A 258 -7.06 -12.28 -7.37
N ALA A 259 -6.58 -11.07 -7.07
CA ALA A 259 -5.15 -10.75 -7.12
C ALA A 259 -4.34 -11.69 -6.19
N ALA A 260 -4.82 -11.96 -4.98
CA ALA A 260 -4.14 -12.86 -4.04
C ALA A 260 -4.05 -14.29 -4.57
N ILE A 261 -5.15 -14.85 -5.09
CA ILE A 261 -5.18 -16.21 -5.63
C ILE A 261 -4.20 -16.35 -6.80
N ILE A 262 -4.23 -15.42 -7.76
CA ILE A 262 -3.38 -15.45 -8.96
C ILE A 262 -1.91 -15.25 -8.56
N THR A 263 -1.62 -14.32 -7.67
CA THR A 263 -0.25 -14.06 -7.19
C THR A 263 0.34 -15.30 -6.50
N TYR A 264 -0.42 -15.97 -5.64
CA TYR A 264 0.08 -17.14 -4.94
C TYR A 264 0.19 -18.38 -5.84
N GLU A 265 -0.60 -18.47 -6.90
CA GLU A 265 -0.37 -19.48 -7.95
C GLU A 265 0.96 -19.20 -8.68
N ALA A 266 1.24 -17.95 -9.02
CA ALA A 266 2.54 -17.58 -9.58
C ALA A 266 3.70 -17.90 -8.60
N VAL A 267 3.56 -17.60 -7.32
CA VAL A 267 4.55 -17.95 -6.28
C VAL A 267 4.76 -19.48 -6.23
N ARG A 268 3.67 -20.25 -6.22
CA ARG A 268 3.73 -21.72 -6.19
C ARG A 268 4.51 -22.29 -7.39
N GLN A 269 4.27 -21.76 -8.60
CA GLN A 269 4.98 -22.19 -9.80
C GLN A 269 6.46 -21.82 -9.75
N ARG A 270 6.78 -20.58 -9.39
CA ARG A 270 8.14 -20.05 -9.28
C ARG A 270 9.00 -20.77 -8.24
N LEU A 271 8.40 -21.16 -7.11
CA LEU A 271 9.07 -22.02 -6.12
C LEU A 271 9.46 -23.39 -6.69
N ARG A 272 8.63 -23.97 -7.56
CA ARG A 272 8.90 -25.26 -8.18
C ARG A 272 10.05 -25.22 -9.18
N VAL A 273 10.20 -24.12 -9.91
CA VAL A 273 11.27 -23.94 -10.90
C VAL A 273 12.51 -23.25 -10.35
N GLY A 274 12.53 -22.92 -9.04
CA GLY A 274 13.68 -22.31 -8.39
C GLY A 274 13.88 -20.81 -8.65
N GLU A 275 12.87 -20.11 -9.18
CA GLU A 275 12.90 -18.65 -9.36
C GLU A 275 12.74 -17.87 -8.04
N LEU A 276 12.14 -18.50 -7.03
CA LEU A 276 12.05 -18.01 -5.67
C LEU A 276 12.80 -18.95 -4.72
N ASN A 277 13.58 -18.40 -3.82
CA ASN A 277 14.33 -19.20 -2.86
C ASN A 277 13.63 -19.18 -1.49
N GLN A 278 13.29 -20.36 -0.96
CA GLN A 278 12.66 -20.48 0.37
C GLN A 278 13.50 -19.90 1.51
N ARG A 279 14.82 -19.77 1.34
CA ARG A 279 15.72 -19.22 2.37
C ARG A 279 15.59 -17.71 2.56
N GLU A 280 14.96 -16.99 1.65
CA GLU A 280 14.70 -15.54 1.78
C GLU A 280 13.50 -15.22 2.69
N TRP A 281 12.72 -16.22 3.09
CA TRP A 281 11.53 -16.07 3.95
C TRP A 281 11.82 -16.12 5.45
N ALA A 282 13.05 -16.39 5.85
CA ALA A 282 13.45 -16.51 7.24
C ALA A 282 14.00 -15.20 7.85
N ARG A 283 13.48 -14.03 7.39
CA ARG A 283 13.84 -12.72 7.93
C ARG A 283 12.81 -12.17 8.88
#